data_2f25d334d547530c2dcdb5c5da6db040
#
_entry.id   2f25d334d547530c2dcdb5c5da6db040
#
_cell.length_a   1.000
_cell.length_b   1.000
_cell.length_c   1.000
_cell.angle_alpha   90.00
_cell.angle_beta   90.00
_cell.angle_gamma   90.00
#
_symmetry.space_group_name_H-M   'P 1'
#
loop_
_entity.id
_entity.type
_entity.pdbx_description
1 polymer ?
#
loop_
_entity_poly.entity_id
_entity_poly.type
_entity_poly.pdbx_seq_one_letter_code
_entity_poly.pdbx_strand_id
1 'polypeptide(L)' 'MAQEHVDALKRSRAKLVEQRRSLVKRDSGSDRNEGYAERIIAVQNALEATDRAISEEQEASIREAT' A
#
# COMPACT_ATOMS: atom_id res chain seq x y z
N MET A 1 -4.94 -20.30 1.18
CA MET A 1 -6.24 -19.80 1.61
C MET A 1 -6.31 -18.30 1.44
N ALA A 2 -7.50 -17.81 1.09
CA ALA A 2 -7.68 -16.37 0.81
C ALA A 2 -7.33 -15.51 2.01
N GLN A 3 -7.64 -15.96 3.23
CA GLN A 3 -7.36 -15.17 4.43
C GLN A 3 -5.87 -14.93 4.63
N GLU A 4 -5.04 -15.90 4.29
CA GLU A 4 -3.59 -15.73 4.39
C GLU A 4 -3.10 -14.66 3.43
N HIS A 5 -3.68 -14.60 2.24
CA HIS A 5 -3.34 -13.58 1.26
C HIS A 5 -3.78 -12.20 1.73
N VAL A 6 -4.97 -12.12 2.34
CA VAL A 6 -5.46 -10.86 2.89
C VAL A 6 -4.51 -10.35 3.98
N ASP A 7 -4.11 -11.23 4.89
CA ASP A 7 -3.20 -10.83 5.97
C ASP A 7 -1.85 -10.37 5.45
N ALA A 8 -1.31 -11.08 4.46
CA ALA A 8 -0.04 -10.70 3.85
C ALA A 8 -0.14 -9.33 3.15
N LEU A 9 -1.24 -9.10 2.45
CA LEU A 9 -1.48 -7.82 1.78
C LEU A 9 -1.62 -6.68 2.78
N LYS A 10 -2.28 -6.92 3.91
CA LYS A 10 -2.42 -5.90 4.95
C LYS A 10 -1.07 -5.54 5.56
N ARG A 11 -0.19 -6.51 5.74
CA ARG A 11 1.17 -6.24 6.21
C ARG A 11 1.95 -5.41 5.20
N SER A 12 1.82 -5.75 3.92
CA SER A 12 2.46 -4.98 2.85
C SER A 12 1.94 -3.54 2.84
N ARG A 13 0.64 -3.38 3.02
CA ARG A 13 0.02 -2.06 3.07
C ARG A 13 0.59 -1.22 4.20
N ALA A 14 0.75 -1.82 5.38
CA ALA A 14 1.32 -1.11 6.51
C ALA A 14 2.72 -0.61 6.23
N LYS A 15 3.54 -1.43 5.56
CA LYS A 15 4.89 -1.03 5.18
C LYS A 15 4.87 0.13 4.18
N LEU A 16 3.94 0.10 3.24
CA LEU A 16 3.81 1.17 2.25
C LEU A 16 3.39 2.48 2.91
N VAL A 17 2.49 2.42 3.88
CA VAL A 17 2.09 3.61 4.65
C VAL A 17 3.30 4.20 5.37
N GLU A 18 4.12 3.35 5.98
CA GLU A 18 5.33 3.81 6.66
C GLU A 18 6.31 4.45 5.68
N GLN A 19 6.47 3.87 4.50
CA GLN A 19 7.33 4.44 3.47
C GLN A 19 6.83 5.82 3.05
N ARG A 20 5.51 5.97 2.89
CA ARG A 20 4.94 7.25 2.51
C ARG A 20 5.19 8.29 3.59
N ARG A 21 4.97 7.92 4.85
CA ARG A 21 5.22 8.83 5.98
C ARG A 21 6.68 9.25 6.06
N SER A 22 7.59 8.30 5.84
CA SER A 22 9.03 8.58 5.84
C SER A 22 9.41 9.56 4.74
N LEU A 23 8.85 9.40 3.55
CA LEU A 23 9.12 10.29 2.42
C LEU A 23 8.67 11.71 2.73
N VAL A 24 7.46 11.85 3.24
CA VAL A 24 6.92 13.16 3.58
C VAL A 24 7.75 13.83 4.67
N LYS A 25 8.10 13.07 5.70
CA LYS A 25 8.86 13.59 6.82
C LYS A 25 10.26 14.02 6.41
N ARG A 26 10.91 13.20 5.58
CA ARG A 26 12.27 13.47 5.13
C ARG A 26 12.36 14.72 4.30
N ASP A 27 11.39 14.93 3.43
CA ASP A 27 11.42 16.03 2.46
C ASP A 27 10.70 17.28 2.93
N SER A 28 10.06 17.24 4.08
CA SER A 28 9.39 18.43 4.59
C SER A 28 10.43 19.41 5.10
N GLY A 29 10.35 20.64 4.67
CA GLY A 29 11.25 21.70 5.13
C GLY A 29 12.56 21.79 4.38
N SER A 30 12.83 20.91 3.44
CA SER A 30 14.04 21.01 2.62
C SER A 30 13.64 21.04 1.14
N ASP A 31 14.62 21.33 0.29
CA ASP A 31 14.38 21.32 -1.13
C ASP A 31 14.00 19.90 -1.56
N ARG A 32 12.82 19.76 -2.12
CA ARG A 32 12.38 18.47 -2.63
C ARG A 32 13.15 18.18 -3.91
N ASN A 33 13.86 17.08 -3.92
CA ASN A 33 14.61 16.71 -5.10
C ASN A 33 13.65 16.17 -6.17
N GLU A 34 14.20 15.99 -7.37
CA GLU A 34 13.42 15.58 -8.52
C GLU A 34 12.73 14.21 -8.35
N GLY A 35 13.30 13.35 -7.53
CA GLY A 35 12.72 12.03 -7.34
C GLY A 35 11.58 11.96 -6.32
N TYR A 36 11.34 13.05 -5.60
CA TYR A 36 10.35 13.02 -4.53
C TYR A 36 8.94 12.71 -5.06
N ALA A 37 8.51 13.48 -6.06
CA ALA A 37 7.16 13.31 -6.61
C ALA A 37 6.97 11.92 -7.19
N GLU A 38 7.97 11.42 -7.89
CA GLU A 38 7.90 10.08 -8.46
C GLU A 38 7.77 9.00 -7.39
N ARG A 39 8.50 9.15 -6.30
CA ARG A 39 8.45 8.18 -5.20
C ARG A 39 7.08 8.21 -4.50
N ILE A 40 6.55 9.40 -4.28
CA ILE A 40 5.22 9.54 -3.65
C ILE A 40 4.15 8.91 -4.54
N ILE A 41 4.21 9.18 -5.83
CA ILE A 41 3.26 8.61 -6.79
C ILE A 41 3.37 7.08 -6.79
N ALA A 42 4.59 6.56 -6.82
CA ALA A 42 4.80 5.11 -6.84
C ALA A 42 4.24 4.45 -5.57
N VAL A 43 4.51 5.03 -4.40
CA VAL A 43 4.00 4.48 -3.15
C VAL A 43 2.47 4.58 -3.09
N GLN A 44 1.91 5.69 -3.53
CA GLN A 44 0.47 5.88 -3.52
C GLN A 44 -0.22 4.91 -4.49
N ASN A 45 0.34 4.72 -5.67
CA ASN A 45 -0.19 3.75 -6.63
C ASN A 45 -0.13 2.34 -6.05
N ALA A 46 0.96 2.01 -5.37
CA ALA A 46 1.11 0.70 -4.73
C ALA A 46 0.06 0.51 -3.63
N LEU A 47 -0.22 1.55 -2.85
CA LEU A 47 -1.26 1.50 -1.82
C LEU A 47 -2.63 1.25 -2.43
N GLU A 48 -2.96 1.97 -3.49
CA GLU A 48 -4.26 1.81 -4.16
C GLU A 48 -4.40 0.42 -4.75
N ALA A 49 -3.35 -0.08 -5.39
CA ALA A 49 -3.36 -1.42 -5.95
C ALA A 49 -3.50 -2.48 -4.85
N THR A 50 -2.81 -2.27 -3.73
CA THR A 50 -2.88 -3.20 -2.60
C THR A 50 -4.28 -3.21 -2.00
N ASP A 51 -4.92 -2.04 -1.87
CA ASP A 51 -6.29 -1.96 -1.35
C ASP A 51 -7.27 -2.70 -2.27
N ARG A 52 -7.10 -2.58 -3.59
CA ARG A 52 -7.93 -3.32 -4.52
C ARG A 52 -7.70 -4.82 -4.39
N ALA A 53 -6.44 -5.23 -4.24
CA ALA A 53 -6.11 -6.64 -4.06
C ALA A 53 -6.72 -7.19 -2.79
N ILE A 54 -6.69 -6.42 -1.70
CA ILE A 54 -7.32 -6.83 -0.45
C ILE A 54 -8.82 -7.05 -0.64
N SER A 55 -9.49 -6.10 -1.31
CA SER A 55 -10.92 -6.23 -1.59
C SER A 55 -11.24 -7.47 -2.41
N GLU A 56 -10.44 -7.73 -3.43
CA GLU A 56 -10.63 -8.90 -4.29
C GLU A 56 -10.46 -10.20 -3.51
N GLU A 57 -9.45 -10.27 -2.65
CA GLU A 57 -9.22 -11.47 -1.86
C GLU A 57 -10.30 -11.67 -0.80
N GLN A 58 -10.81 -10.57 -0.25
CA GLN A 58 -11.92 -10.66 0.71
C GLN A 58 -13.19 -11.17 0.03
N GLU A 59 -13.47 -10.72 -1.20
CA GLU A 59 -14.58 -11.24 -1.97
C GLU A 59 -14.41 -12.72 -2.27
N ALA A 60 -13.20 -13.13 -2.63
CA ALA A 60 -12.93 -14.54 -2.91
C ALA A 60 -13.14 -15.38 -1.66
N SER A 61 -12.75 -14.88 -0.49
CA SER A 61 -12.94 -15.57 0.77
C SER A 61 -14.42 -15.75 1.08
N ILE A 62 -15.24 -14.73 0.81
CA ILE A 62 -16.69 -14.82 1.01
C ILE A 62 -17.29 -15.86 0.08
N ARG A 63 -16.88 -15.87 -1.19
CA ARG A 63 -17.37 -16.86 -2.15
C ARG A 63 -17.01 -18.28 -1.74
N GLU A 64 -15.81 -18.48 -1.24
CA GLU A 64 -15.37 -19.80 -0.79
C GLU A 64 -16.17 -20.28 0.42
N ALA A 65 -16.63 -19.35 1.25
CA ALA A 65 -17.40 -19.68 2.44
C ALA A 65 -18.85 -20.09 2.11
N THR A 66 -19.33 -19.74 0.93
CA THR A 66 -20.69 -20.12 0.50
C THR A 66 -20.65 -21.31 -0.43
#